data_327a8c8cdda40602a023415f60145e79
#
_entry.id   327a8c8cdda40602a023415f60145e79
#
_cell.length_a   1.000
_cell.length_b   1.000
_cell.length_c   1.000
_cell.angle_alpha   90.00
_cell.angle_beta   90.00
_cell.angle_gamma   90.00
#
_symmetry.space_group_name_H-M   'P 1'
#
loop_
_entity.id
_entity.type
_entity.pdbx_description
1 polymer ?
#
loop_
_entity_poly.entity_id
_entity_poly.type
_entity_poly.pdbx_seq_one_letter_code
_entity_poly.pdbx_strand_id
1 'polypeptide(L)'
;MLGSQTQTPPKEASSSITDKTKIKARYFMIWRWHFYAGLYVIPFILMLSITGLVMLFDDEIEMITYQDELVVMPEAMTLPVSIQLDKVQTMYPHGTVTQFIPSKAIDRANKFDVRLADGRSVLVTINQYTGDILGEIDRSDSWYQLANDIHGTLLLGQWGDYLIEIAASLSILLIGTGLYLWWPRDHASIAGFLKLRFSNTRLFMRDLHANFAALFSIVLLLFLLSGLAWTSVWGGKLVQAWNTFPVYYTWGDKPESHLTHADLNHGSEKELPWNLEQSVLPESNQHIHGAYTSSETDKGYVATQNNINIDSIVKQARGLGFTQYKLFLPQSEKGVYTLAANSMGGDITDPRLDKTTHIDQYTGDVLVDVTWDDYTVLAKLMAAGISLHQGDVSVFNKALNAVFCLVFVLISLSGMLMWWIRRPSGKTRIGIPPHFESEGLWKAGIAGLFVVAVCFPLASVALVLFGLADWLMFKPRR
;
A
#
# COMPACT_ATOMS: atom_id res chain seq x y z
N MET A 1 -79.59 27.19 -7.05
CA MET A 1 -78.37 26.98 -7.83
C MET A 1 -77.20 27.34 -6.90
N LEU A 2 -76.56 26.38 -6.26
CA LEU A 2 -75.37 26.56 -5.43
C LEU A 2 -74.16 26.09 -6.25
N GLY A 3 -73.37 27.05 -6.71
CA GLY A 3 -72.14 26.76 -7.44
C GLY A 3 -71.06 26.26 -6.52
N SER A 4 -70.66 24.97 -6.69
CA SER A 4 -69.48 24.36 -6.06
C SER A 4 -68.22 24.97 -6.65
N GLN A 5 -67.54 25.80 -5.88
CA GLN A 5 -66.17 26.23 -6.19
C GLN A 5 -65.19 25.13 -5.78
N THR A 6 -64.69 24.42 -6.75
CA THR A 6 -63.50 23.54 -6.58
C THR A 6 -62.29 24.42 -6.39
N GLN A 7 -61.84 24.60 -5.14
CA GLN A 7 -60.55 25.22 -4.84
C GLN A 7 -59.41 24.27 -5.29
N THR A 8 -58.71 24.67 -6.32
CA THR A 8 -57.42 24.09 -6.70
C THR A 8 -56.41 24.35 -5.58
N PRO A 9 -55.69 23.36 -5.05
CA PRO A 9 -54.71 23.59 -4.01
C PRO A 9 -53.59 24.50 -4.53
N PRO A 10 -52.99 25.33 -3.68
CA PRO A 10 -51.96 26.28 -4.09
C PRO A 10 -50.74 25.58 -4.65
N LYS A 11 -50.22 26.04 -5.78
CA LYS A 11 -49.06 25.47 -6.50
C LYS A 11 -47.81 25.26 -5.59
N GLU A 12 -47.63 26.07 -4.56
CA GLU A 12 -46.52 25.94 -3.59
C GLU A 12 -46.59 24.70 -2.71
N ALA A 13 -47.76 24.26 -2.30
CA ALA A 13 -47.95 23.04 -1.49
C ALA A 13 -47.63 21.77 -2.31
N SER A 14 -47.96 21.79 -3.61
CA SER A 14 -47.67 20.66 -4.53
C SER A 14 -46.16 20.53 -4.82
N SER A 15 -45.44 21.64 -4.99
CA SER A 15 -43.99 21.62 -5.25
C SER A 15 -43.18 21.14 -4.03
N SER A 16 -43.59 21.53 -2.81
CA SER A 16 -42.89 21.11 -1.57
C SER A 16 -43.08 19.62 -1.25
N ILE A 17 -44.22 19.04 -1.58
CA ILE A 17 -44.52 17.60 -1.41
C ILE A 17 -43.67 16.78 -2.40
N THR A 18 -43.57 17.23 -3.65
CA THR A 18 -42.79 16.56 -4.70
C THR A 18 -41.29 16.57 -4.35
N ASP A 19 -40.77 17.65 -3.80
CA ASP A 19 -39.33 17.73 -3.41
C ASP A 19 -39.02 16.86 -2.21
N LYS A 20 -39.84 16.77 -1.20
CA LYS A 20 -39.70 15.86 -0.05
C LYS A 20 -39.68 14.40 -0.49
N THR A 21 -40.53 14.03 -1.45
CA THR A 21 -40.59 12.66 -1.99
C THR A 21 -39.31 12.33 -2.76
N LYS A 22 -38.78 13.23 -3.58
CA LYS A 22 -37.51 13.07 -4.30
C LYS A 22 -36.31 12.90 -3.34
N ILE A 23 -36.26 13.72 -2.29
CA ILE A 23 -35.20 13.62 -1.27
C ILE A 23 -35.24 12.26 -0.58
N LYS A 24 -36.43 11.77 -0.22
CA LYS A 24 -36.63 10.47 0.40
C LYS A 24 -36.22 9.32 -0.55
N ALA A 25 -36.58 9.39 -1.82
CA ALA A 25 -36.22 8.42 -2.85
C ALA A 25 -34.69 8.31 -3.01
N ARG A 26 -34.00 9.47 -3.11
CA ARG A 26 -32.52 9.53 -3.19
C ARG A 26 -31.86 8.91 -1.95
N TYR A 27 -32.40 9.18 -0.76
CA TYR A 27 -31.88 8.60 0.47
C TYR A 27 -31.94 7.07 0.46
N PHE A 28 -33.07 6.48 0.09
CA PHE A 28 -33.22 5.02 0.04
C PHE A 28 -32.35 4.41 -1.05
N MET A 29 -32.19 5.06 -2.18
CA MET A 29 -31.30 4.62 -3.26
C MET A 29 -29.85 4.60 -2.78
N ILE A 30 -29.35 5.69 -2.19
CA ILE A 30 -27.97 5.79 -1.67
C ILE A 30 -27.76 4.77 -0.55
N TRP A 31 -28.71 4.60 0.37
CA TRP A 31 -28.64 3.58 1.41
C TRP A 31 -28.52 2.17 0.84
N ARG A 32 -29.23 1.89 -0.24
CA ARG A 32 -29.20 0.59 -0.91
C ARG A 32 -27.84 0.31 -1.54
N TRP A 33 -27.26 1.27 -2.24
CA TRP A 33 -25.93 1.18 -2.82
C TRP A 33 -24.83 1.11 -1.74
N HIS A 34 -24.94 1.90 -0.70
CA HIS A 34 -24.06 1.82 0.47
C HIS A 34 -24.10 0.41 1.10
N PHE A 35 -25.27 -0.17 1.19
CA PHE A 35 -25.44 -1.53 1.69
C PHE A 35 -24.73 -2.58 0.82
N TYR A 36 -24.93 -2.54 -0.51
CA TYR A 36 -24.28 -3.48 -1.42
C TYR A 36 -22.76 -3.36 -1.39
N ALA A 37 -22.24 -2.15 -1.52
CA ALA A 37 -20.83 -1.89 -1.42
C ALA A 37 -20.27 -2.32 -0.06
N GLY A 38 -20.97 -2.02 1.04
CA GLY A 38 -20.57 -2.42 2.39
C GLY A 38 -20.52 -3.93 2.58
N LEU A 39 -21.47 -4.68 2.01
CA LEU A 39 -21.47 -6.14 2.09
C LEU A 39 -20.23 -6.77 1.42
N TYR A 40 -19.78 -6.17 0.32
CA TYR A 40 -18.53 -6.57 -0.35
C TYR A 40 -17.30 -6.12 0.45
N VAL A 41 -17.26 -4.86 0.89
CA VAL A 41 -16.08 -4.21 1.47
C VAL A 41 -15.72 -4.71 2.87
N ILE A 42 -16.70 -5.07 3.70
CA ILE A 42 -16.48 -5.46 5.11
C ILE A 42 -15.42 -6.54 5.28
N PRO A 43 -15.46 -7.70 4.58
CA PRO A 43 -14.43 -8.73 4.75
C PRO A 43 -13.02 -8.23 4.37
N PHE A 44 -12.92 -7.37 3.35
CA PHE A 44 -11.63 -6.82 2.93
C PHE A 44 -11.07 -5.84 3.95
N ILE A 45 -11.85 -4.89 4.45
CA ILE A 45 -11.37 -3.93 5.48
C ILE A 45 -10.98 -4.67 6.77
N LEU A 46 -11.72 -5.69 7.17
CA LEU A 46 -11.33 -6.52 8.31
C LEU A 46 -9.99 -7.20 8.07
N MET A 47 -9.82 -7.85 6.93
CA MET A 47 -8.58 -8.52 6.54
C MET A 47 -7.43 -7.53 6.44
N LEU A 48 -7.60 -6.40 5.71
CA LEU A 48 -6.58 -5.37 5.55
C LEU A 48 -6.17 -4.75 6.90
N SER A 49 -7.11 -4.53 7.81
CA SER A 49 -6.78 -3.99 9.14
C SER A 49 -6.02 -5.00 10.01
N ILE A 50 -6.33 -6.30 9.92
CA ILE A 50 -5.65 -7.34 10.70
C ILE A 50 -4.24 -7.58 10.14
N THR A 51 -4.10 -7.75 8.84
CA THR A 51 -2.80 -7.94 8.19
C THR A 51 -1.93 -6.70 8.33
N GLY A 52 -2.52 -5.49 8.23
CA GLY A 52 -1.83 -4.24 8.49
C GLY A 52 -1.30 -4.14 9.93
N LEU A 53 -2.00 -4.67 10.93
CA LEU A 53 -1.47 -4.75 12.30
C LEU A 53 -0.28 -5.71 12.40
N VAL A 54 -0.30 -6.85 11.70
CA VAL A 54 0.85 -7.77 11.68
C VAL A 54 2.06 -7.09 11.06
N MET A 55 1.89 -6.45 9.89
CA MET A 55 2.96 -5.73 9.19
C MET A 55 3.49 -4.54 10.00
N LEU A 56 2.61 -3.83 10.71
CA LEU A 56 2.96 -2.68 11.54
C LEU A 56 3.91 -3.04 12.70
N PHE A 57 3.83 -4.27 13.21
CA PHE A 57 4.65 -4.77 14.31
C PHE A 57 5.69 -5.79 13.85
N ASP A 58 6.12 -5.70 12.59
CA ASP A 58 7.07 -6.64 11.99
C ASP A 58 8.41 -6.67 12.72
N ASP A 59 9.04 -5.53 12.97
CA ASP A 59 10.30 -5.44 13.69
C ASP A 59 10.25 -6.13 15.07
N GLU A 60 9.13 -5.97 15.81
CA GLU A 60 8.93 -6.61 17.10
C GLU A 60 8.72 -8.11 16.98
N ILE A 61 7.99 -8.55 15.95
CA ILE A 61 7.76 -9.97 15.66
C ILE A 61 9.06 -10.64 15.21
N GLU A 62 9.82 -10.00 14.30
CA GLU A 62 11.12 -10.48 13.83
C GLU A 62 12.09 -10.66 15.01
N MET A 63 12.16 -9.67 15.89
CA MET A 63 13.03 -9.71 17.08
C MET A 63 12.67 -10.82 18.07
N ILE A 64 11.38 -11.15 18.22
CA ILE A 64 10.94 -12.25 19.10
C ILE A 64 11.24 -13.59 18.43
N THR A 65 11.06 -13.67 17.12
CA THR A 65 11.17 -14.93 16.37
C THR A 65 12.62 -15.33 16.11
N TYR A 66 13.49 -14.34 15.79
CA TYR A 66 14.87 -14.55 15.33
C TYR A 66 15.90 -13.85 16.24
N GLN A 67 15.67 -13.84 17.56
CA GLN A 67 16.55 -13.14 18.50
C GLN A 67 18.00 -13.63 18.42
N ASP A 68 18.20 -14.93 18.31
CA ASP A 68 19.53 -15.56 18.31
C ASP A 68 20.29 -15.25 17.01
N GLU A 69 19.58 -15.02 15.90
CA GLU A 69 20.14 -14.67 14.60
C GLU A 69 20.39 -13.18 14.43
N LEU A 70 19.73 -12.35 15.21
CA LEU A 70 19.74 -10.89 15.02
C LEU A 70 20.59 -10.13 16.04
N VAL A 71 20.78 -10.68 17.24
CA VAL A 71 21.46 -9.96 18.33
C VAL A 71 22.93 -10.37 18.41
N VAL A 72 23.81 -9.40 18.47
CA VAL A 72 25.25 -9.60 18.61
C VAL A 72 25.80 -8.84 19.80
N MET A 73 26.90 -9.32 20.36
CA MET A 73 27.65 -8.57 21.37
C MET A 73 28.56 -7.55 20.69
N PRO A 74 28.41 -6.24 20.98
CA PRO A 74 29.26 -5.22 20.39
C PRO A 74 30.74 -5.39 20.78
N GLU A 75 31.62 -5.23 19.79
CA GLU A 75 33.08 -5.20 19.99
C GLU A 75 33.68 -3.89 19.49
N ALA A 76 34.98 -3.67 19.73
CA ALA A 76 35.64 -2.39 19.44
C ALA A 76 35.74 -2.07 17.94
N MET A 77 35.81 -3.08 17.07
CA MET A 77 35.97 -2.91 15.62
C MET A 77 35.13 -3.93 14.85
N THR A 78 34.57 -3.50 13.75
CA THR A 78 33.87 -4.36 12.79
C THR A 78 34.86 -4.87 11.73
N LEU A 79 34.64 -6.09 11.24
CA LEU A 79 35.34 -6.63 10.08
C LEU A 79 34.97 -5.82 8.81
N PRO A 80 35.88 -5.70 7.84
CA PRO A 80 35.55 -5.23 6.50
C PRO A 80 34.37 -6.01 5.92
N VAL A 81 33.49 -5.31 5.19
CA VAL A 81 32.31 -5.96 4.60
C VAL A 81 32.70 -6.98 3.54
N SER A 82 33.83 -6.77 2.86
CA SER A 82 34.40 -7.75 1.92
C SER A 82 34.70 -9.11 2.58
N ILE A 83 35.25 -9.10 3.80
CA ILE A 83 35.52 -10.34 4.55
C ILE A 83 34.20 -11.01 4.97
N GLN A 84 33.21 -10.24 5.37
CA GLN A 84 31.87 -10.76 5.69
C GLN A 84 31.21 -11.39 4.45
N LEU A 85 31.27 -10.69 3.31
CA LEU A 85 30.77 -11.18 2.02
C LEU A 85 31.45 -12.50 1.60
N ASP A 86 32.78 -12.59 1.71
CA ASP A 86 33.58 -13.79 1.40
C ASP A 86 33.10 -14.99 2.23
N LYS A 87 32.84 -14.80 3.53
CA LYS A 87 32.33 -15.85 4.40
C LYS A 87 30.93 -16.33 3.97
N VAL A 88 30.03 -15.40 3.63
CA VAL A 88 28.68 -15.72 3.12
C VAL A 88 28.79 -16.48 1.79
N GLN A 89 29.60 -16.02 0.84
CA GLN A 89 29.80 -16.69 -0.44
C GLN A 89 30.44 -18.10 -0.27
N THR A 90 31.34 -18.26 0.71
CA THR A 90 31.94 -19.57 1.01
C THR A 90 30.90 -20.55 1.56
N MET A 91 29.95 -20.08 2.36
CA MET A 91 28.85 -20.90 2.89
C MET A 91 27.82 -21.24 1.83
N TYR A 92 27.57 -20.32 0.87
CA TYR A 92 26.61 -20.48 -0.22
C TYR A 92 27.28 -20.50 -1.59
N PRO A 93 28.07 -21.53 -1.93
CA PRO A 93 28.89 -21.57 -3.16
C PRO A 93 28.05 -21.60 -4.45
N HIS A 94 26.76 -21.96 -4.38
CA HIS A 94 25.82 -22.00 -5.48
C HIS A 94 24.73 -20.89 -5.34
N GLY A 95 24.83 -20.05 -4.31
CA GLY A 95 23.95 -18.90 -4.10
C GLY A 95 24.55 -17.64 -4.73
N THR A 96 23.68 -16.68 -5.03
CA THR A 96 24.08 -15.36 -5.52
C THR A 96 23.75 -14.32 -4.48
N VAL A 97 24.75 -13.64 -3.94
CA VAL A 97 24.51 -12.51 -3.03
C VAL A 97 24.00 -11.31 -3.84
N THR A 98 22.80 -10.88 -3.53
CA THR A 98 22.10 -9.81 -4.26
C THR A 98 22.15 -8.48 -3.53
N GLN A 99 22.22 -8.51 -2.18
CA GLN A 99 22.06 -7.30 -1.37
C GLN A 99 22.89 -7.40 -0.08
N PHE A 100 23.39 -6.28 0.37
CA PHE A 100 23.94 -6.08 1.70
C PHE A 100 23.11 -5.05 2.47
N ILE A 101 22.73 -5.38 3.69
CA ILE A 101 21.94 -4.52 4.59
C ILE A 101 22.76 -4.33 5.87
N PRO A 102 23.35 -3.15 6.09
CA PRO A 102 24.05 -2.86 7.32
C PRO A 102 23.11 -2.86 8.51
N SER A 103 23.61 -3.26 9.66
CA SER A 103 22.83 -3.26 10.91
C SER A 103 22.34 -1.87 11.29
N LYS A 104 21.09 -1.80 11.77
CA LYS A 104 20.48 -0.54 12.25
C LYS A 104 21.06 -0.08 13.62
N ALA A 105 21.71 -0.99 14.37
CA ALA A 105 22.28 -0.71 15.69
C ALA A 105 23.54 -1.56 15.95
N ILE A 106 24.38 -1.13 16.88
CA ILE A 106 25.65 -1.78 17.19
C ILE A 106 25.50 -3.20 17.75
N ASP A 107 24.36 -3.50 18.37
CA ASP A 107 23.99 -4.79 18.94
C ASP A 107 23.15 -5.65 17.98
N ARG A 108 23.13 -5.33 16.69
CA ARG A 108 22.40 -6.03 15.63
C ARG A 108 23.35 -6.58 14.57
N ALA A 109 23.02 -7.75 14.04
CA ALA A 109 23.76 -8.38 12.97
C ALA A 109 23.62 -7.63 11.64
N ASN A 110 24.66 -7.66 10.81
CA ASN A 110 24.53 -7.34 9.39
C ASN A 110 23.76 -8.45 8.67
N LYS A 111 23.07 -8.10 7.58
CA LYS A 111 22.31 -9.06 6.77
C LYS A 111 22.83 -9.05 5.33
N PHE A 112 22.91 -10.24 4.71
CA PHE A 112 23.13 -10.38 3.27
C PHE A 112 21.94 -11.13 2.68
N ASP A 113 21.34 -10.61 1.62
CA ASP A 113 20.37 -11.37 0.85
C ASP A 113 21.08 -12.30 -0.12
N VAL A 114 20.71 -13.57 -0.08
CA VAL A 114 21.28 -14.62 -0.92
C VAL A 114 20.16 -15.30 -1.69
N ARG A 115 20.19 -15.17 -3.00
CA ARG A 115 19.33 -15.95 -3.89
C ARG A 115 19.90 -17.34 -4.07
N LEU A 116 19.17 -18.35 -3.63
CA LEU A 116 19.53 -19.75 -3.72
C LEU A 116 19.29 -20.31 -5.14
N ALA A 117 19.89 -21.46 -5.44
CA ALA A 117 19.75 -22.12 -6.75
C ALA A 117 18.31 -22.58 -7.06
N ASP A 118 17.46 -22.75 -6.04
CA ASP A 118 16.04 -23.08 -6.16
C ASP A 118 15.16 -21.84 -6.38
N GLY A 119 15.77 -20.65 -6.41
CA GLY A 119 15.10 -19.36 -6.64
C GLY A 119 14.57 -18.68 -5.36
N ARG A 120 14.67 -19.33 -4.18
CA ARG A 120 14.33 -18.67 -2.91
C ARG A 120 15.39 -17.64 -2.53
N SER A 121 14.96 -16.62 -1.79
CA SER A 121 15.83 -15.59 -1.23
C SER A 121 15.85 -15.72 0.29
N VAL A 122 17.06 -15.81 0.85
CA VAL A 122 17.28 -15.91 2.29
C VAL A 122 18.15 -14.77 2.79
N LEU A 123 17.78 -14.19 3.92
CA LEU A 123 18.62 -13.24 4.64
C LEU A 123 19.58 -14.00 5.54
N VAL A 124 20.84 -14.00 5.17
CA VAL A 124 21.93 -14.56 5.97
C VAL A 124 22.41 -13.50 6.95
N THR A 125 22.28 -13.77 8.23
CA THR A 125 22.71 -12.88 9.31
C THR A 125 24.14 -13.20 9.72
N ILE A 126 24.95 -12.16 9.88
CA ILE A 126 26.37 -12.30 10.20
C ILE A 126 26.78 -11.33 11.31
N ASN A 127 27.51 -11.81 12.29
CA ASN A 127 28.13 -10.98 13.30
C ASN A 127 29.23 -10.13 12.66
N GLN A 128 29.01 -8.84 12.56
CA GLN A 128 29.95 -7.91 11.92
C GLN A 128 31.30 -7.77 12.64
N TYR A 129 31.42 -8.24 13.87
CA TYR A 129 32.66 -8.18 14.66
C TYR A 129 33.52 -9.44 14.47
N THR A 130 32.92 -10.63 14.56
CA THR A 130 33.62 -11.90 14.48
C THR A 130 33.55 -12.53 13.08
N GLY A 131 32.56 -12.15 12.29
CA GLY A 131 32.25 -12.74 11.00
C GLY A 131 31.64 -14.14 11.10
N ASP A 132 31.07 -14.49 12.24
CA ASP A 132 30.32 -15.73 12.38
C ASP A 132 28.95 -15.57 11.77
N ILE A 133 28.54 -16.55 10.96
CA ILE A 133 27.18 -16.61 10.43
C ILE A 133 26.29 -17.09 11.56
N LEU A 134 25.25 -16.32 11.88
CA LEU A 134 24.36 -16.59 13.00
C LEU A 134 23.17 -17.45 12.58
N GLY A 135 22.67 -17.28 11.37
CA GLY A 135 21.57 -18.05 10.83
C GLY A 135 21.05 -17.54 9.51
N GLU A 136 19.93 -18.12 9.10
CA GLU A 136 19.19 -17.79 7.88
C GLU A 136 17.76 -17.41 8.24
N ILE A 137 17.24 -16.34 7.62
CA ILE A 137 15.83 -15.96 7.68
C ILE A 137 15.28 -16.12 6.27
N ASP A 138 14.40 -17.09 6.07
CA ASP A 138 13.71 -17.26 4.78
C ASP A 138 12.69 -16.11 4.64
N ARG A 139 12.92 -15.21 3.68
CA ARG A 139 12.05 -14.05 3.44
C ARG A 139 10.65 -14.49 3.05
N SER A 140 10.50 -15.63 2.36
CA SER A 140 9.21 -16.13 1.89
C SER A 140 8.37 -16.77 3.00
N ASP A 141 8.96 -17.12 4.14
CA ASP A 141 8.28 -17.78 5.28
C ASP A 141 8.14 -16.88 6.51
N SER A 142 8.28 -15.56 6.34
CA SER A 142 8.09 -14.60 7.41
C SER A 142 6.61 -14.27 7.64
N TRP A 143 6.27 -13.90 8.89
CA TRP A 143 4.92 -13.38 9.21
C TRP A 143 4.59 -12.11 8.43
N TYR A 144 5.61 -11.26 8.21
CA TYR A 144 5.48 -10.08 7.37
C TYR A 144 5.07 -10.46 5.95
N GLN A 145 5.81 -11.38 5.31
CA GLN A 145 5.55 -11.81 3.94
C GLN A 145 4.16 -12.40 3.78
N LEU A 146 3.75 -13.28 4.70
CA LEU A 146 2.41 -13.85 4.68
C LEU A 146 1.34 -12.74 4.82
N ALA A 147 1.52 -11.81 5.76
CA ALA A 147 0.60 -10.70 5.94
C ALA A 147 0.58 -9.77 4.72
N ASN A 148 1.73 -9.46 4.12
CA ASN A 148 1.88 -8.65 2.93
C ASN A 148 1.20 -9.30 1.71
N ASP A 149 1.39 -10.60 1.50
CA ASP A 149 0.75 -11.33 0.39
C ASP A 149 -0.77 -11.41 0.53
N ILE A 150 -1.27 -11.58 1.75
CA ILE A 150 -2.71 -11.50 2.02
C ILE A 150 -3.21 -10.06 1.81
N HIS A 151 -2.48 -9.07 2.32
CA HIS A 151 -2.85 -7.66 2.27
C HIS A 151 -2.88 -7.12 0.84
N GLY A 152 -1.90 -7.49 0.01
CA GLY A 152 -1.76 -6.98 -1.36
C GLY A 152 -2.47 -7.84 -2.41
N THR A 153 -2.53 -9.16 -2.23
CA THR A 153 -2.95 -10.08 -3.30
C THR A 153 -3.88 -11.22 -2.87
N LEU A 154 -4.29 -11.31 -1.60
CA LEU A 154 -5.09 -12.42 -1.06
C LEU A 154 -4.49 -13.80 -1.34
N LEU A 155 -3.19 -13.92 -1.54
CA LEU A 155 -2.50 -15.13 -2.02
C LEU A 155 -3.00 -15.61 -3.41
N LEU A 156 -3.69 -14.76 -4.17
CA LEU A 156 -4.27 -15.04 -5.49
C LEU A 156 -3.56 -14.30 -6.63
N GLY A 157 -2.39 -13.68 -6.33
CA GLY A 157 -1.65 -12.87 -7.30
C GLY A 157 -2.51 -11.74 -7.87
N GLN A 158 -2.42 -11.50 -9.17
CA GLN A 158 -3.10 -10.38 -9.83
C GLN A 158 -4.63 -10.36 -9.65
N TRP A 159 -5.28 -11.51 -9.53
CA TRP A 159 -6.72 -11.56 -9.27
C TRP A 159 -7.08 -11.04 -7.88
N GLY A 160 -6.25 -11.36 -6.88
CA GLY A 160 -6.42 -10.84 -5.54
C GLY A 160 -6.20 -9.32 -5.47
N ASP A 161 -5.18 -8.81 -6.16
CA ASP A 161 -4.94 -7.37 -6.31
C ASP A 161 -6.17 -6.65 -6.89
N TYR A 162 -6.77 -7.16 -7.98
CA TYR A 162 -8.00 -6.57 -8.53
C TYR A 162 -9.16 -6.56 -7.54
N LEU A 163 -9.35 -7.63 -6.76
CA LEU A 163 -10.41 -7.68 -5.75
C LEU A 163 -10.18 -6.66 -4.63
N ILE A 164 -8.94 -6.49 -4.19
CA ILE A 164 -8.56 -5.49 -3.19
C ILE A 164 -8.73 -4.09 -3.74
N GLU A 165 -8.30 -3.81 -4.97
CA GLU A 165 -8.49 -2.52 -5.62
C GLU A 165 -9.98 -2.15 -5.73
N ILE A 166 -10.84 -3.11 -6.09
CA ILE A 166 -12.29 -2.92 -6.06
C ILE A 166 -12.77 -2.57 -4.66
N ALA A 167 -12.31 -3.28 -3.63
CA ALA A 167 -12.73 -3.04 -2.25
C ALA A 167 -12.28 -1.66 -1.74
N ALA A 168 -11.04 -1.27 -2.01
CA ALA A 168 -10.50 0.05 -1.65
C ALA A 168 -11.27 1.18 -2.36
N SER A 169 -11.49 1.03 -3.66
CA SER A 169 -12.23 2.01 -4.48
C SER A 169 -13.70 2.14 -4.03
N LEU A 170 -14.37 1.01 -3.75
CA LEU A 170 -15.72 1.01 -3.20
C LEU A 170 -15.76 1.60 -1.79
N SER A 171 -14.70 1.46 -1.00
CA SER A 171 -14.61 2.08 0.33
C SER A 171 -14.58 3.60 0.25
N ILE A 172 -13.94 4.19 -0.76
CA ILE A 172 -14.02 5.64 -1.02
C ILE A 172 -15.46 6.06 -1.32
N LEU A 173 -16.19 5.27 -2.10
CA LEU A 173 -17.61 5.51 -2.33
C LEU A 173 -18.46 5.36 -1.06
N LEU A 174 -18.12 4.39 -0.21
CA LEU A 174 -18.76 4.21 1.10
C LEU A 174 -18.55 5.41 2.01
N ILE A 175 -17.37 6.04 2.00
CA ILE A 175 -17.13 7.29 2.73
C ILE A 175 -18.10 8.37 2.25
N GLY A 176 -18.16 8.63 0.94
CA GLY A 176 -19.04 9.65 0.38
C GLY A 176 -20.53 9.38 0.64
N THR A 177 -20.98 8.16 0.37
CA THR A 177 -22.37 7.76 0.61
C THR A 177 -22.69 7.70 2.11
N GLY A 178 -21.76 7.26 2.95
CA GLY A 178 -21.89 7.20 4.41
C GLY A 178 -22.04 8.60 5.02
N LEU A 179 -21.20 9.56 4.63
CA LEU A 179 -21.31 10.95 5.05
C LEU A 179 -22.65 11.57 4.61
N TYR A 180 -23.10 11.27 3.38
CA TYR A 180 -24.42 11.69 2.92
C TYR A 180 -25.55 11.10 3.78
N LEU A 181 -25.48 9.83 4.17
CA LEU A 181 -26.49 9.17 5.01
C LEU A 181 -26.45 9.65 6.47
N TRP A 182 -25.25 9.96 6.96
CA TRP A 182 -25.00 10.48 8.30
C TRP A 182 -25.42 11.94 8.45
N TRP A 183 -25.29 12.76 7.38
CA TRP A 183 -25.56 14.21 7.42
C TRP A 183 -27.01 14.51 7.84
N PRO A 184 -27.19 15.43 8.80
CA PRO A 184 -28.52 15.81 9.28
C PRO A 184 -29.34 16.53 8.22
N ARG A 185 -30.61 16.20 8.19
CA ARG A 185 -31.56 16.84 7.29
C ARG A 185 -32.56 17.74 8.02
N ASP A 186 -32.68 17.55 9.33
CA ASP A 186 -33.47 18.37 10.22
C ASP A 186 -32.51 19.29 10.98
N HIS A 187 -32.96 20.47 11.41
CA HIS A 187 -32.16 21.49 12.08
C HIS A 187 -31.52 21.07 13.42
N ALA A 188 -31.10 19.83 13.53
CA ALA A 188 -30.44 19.30 14.71
C ALA A 188 -29.00 19.82 14.82
N SER A 189 -28.55 20.12 16.04
CA SER A 189 -27.20 20.63 16.27
C SER A 189 -26.14 19.55 15.98
N ILE A 190 -24.96 19.97 15.49
CA ILE A 190 -23.83 19.08 15.24
C ILE A 190 -23.50 18.22 16.48
N ALA A 191 -23.61 18.76 17.71
CA ALA A 191 -23.41 18.02 18.94
C ALA A 191 -24.35 16.82 19.12
N GLY A 192 -25.53 16.82 18.47
CA GLY A 192 -26.47 15.69 18.48
C GLY A 192 -26.03 14.50 17.63
N PHE A 193 -25.10 14.71 16.68
CA PHE A 193 -24.61 13.64 15.78
C PHE A 193 -23.64 12.69 16.44
N LEU A 194 -22.73 13.20 17.26
CA LEU A 194 -21.70 12.40 17.95
C LEU A 194 -22.24 11.67 19.19
N LYS A 195 -23.55 11.76 19.44
CA LYS A 195 -24.18 11.13 20.61
C LYS A 195 -24.30 9.62 20.40
N LEU A 196 -23.79 8.84 21.33
CA LEU A 196 -23.98 7.39 21.41
C LEU A 196 -25.23 7.11 22.28
N ARG A 197 -26.21 6.40 21.73
CA ARG A 197 -27.48 6.05 22.42
C ARG A 197 -27.42 4.60 22.91
N PHE A 198 -27.30 4.41 24.20
CA PHE A 198 -27.20 3.11 24.86
C PHE A 198 -28.56 2.44 25.13
N SER A 199 -29.67 3.11 24.84
CA SER A 199 -31.03 2.64 25.17
C SER A 199 -31.46 1.41 24.35
N ASN A 200 -30.87 1.19 23.18
CA ASN A 200 -31.23 0.09 22.29
C ASN A 200 -29.99 -0.35 21.48
N THR A 201 -29.71 -1.67 21.47
CA THR A 201 -28.54 -2.25 20.78
C THR A 201 -28.44 -1.83 19.32
N ARG A 202 -29.57 -1.80 18.60
CA ARG A 202 -29.59 -1.38 17.20
C ARG A 202 -29.23 0.09 17.01
N LEU A 203 -29.72 0.97 17.87
CA LEU A 203 -29.39 2.40 17.82
C LEU A 203 -27.94 2.61 18.22
N PHE A 204 -27.47 1.92 19.23
CA PHE A 204 -26.08 1.97 19.67
C PHE A 204 -25.10 1.55 18.53
N MET A 205 -25.35 0.39 17.88
CA MET A 205 -24.51 -0.06 16.76
C MET A 205 -24.54 0.89 15.58
N ARG A 206 -25.70 1.51 15.29
CA ARG A 206 -25.82 2.52 14.26
C ARG A 206 -25.03 3.78 14.59
N ASP A 207 -25.15 4.27 15.80
CA ASP A 207 -24.44 5.47 16.24
C ASP A 207 -22.93 5.22 16.30
N LEU A 208 -22.51 4.06 16.74
CA LEU A 208 -21.12 3.62 16.73
C LEU A 208 -20.55 3.63 15.30
N HIS A 209 -21.21 2.90 14.39
CA HIS A 209 -20.80 2.83 12.99
C HIS A 209 -20.77 4.21 12.33
N ALA A 210 -21.86 4.96 12.42
CA ALA A 210 -22.01 6.21 11.68
C ALA A 210 -21.09 7.31 12.21
N ASN A 211 -20.96 7.46 13.54
CA ASN A 211 -20.14 8.51 14.14
C ASN A 211 -18.63 8.21 13.99
N PHE A 212 -18.21 6.98 14.22
CA PHE A 212 -16.81 6.61 14.03
C PHE A 212 -16.43 6.66 12.54
N ALA A 213 -17.26 6.15 11.64
CA ALA A 213 -17.01 6.24 10.20
C ALA A 213 -16.93 7.72 9.73
N ALA A 214 -17.79 8.61 10.22
CA ALA A 214 -17.72 10.01 9.87
C ALA A 214 -16.49 10.71 10.47
N LEU A 215 -16.17 10.47 11.73
CA LEU A 215 -15.02 11.07 12.42
C LEU A 215 -13.69 10.66 11.78
N PHE A 216 -13.55 9.38 11.45
CA PHE A 216 -12.31 8.82 10.88
C PHE A 216 -12.31 8.73 9.35
N SER A 217 -13.31 9.33 8.68
CA SER A 217 -13.45 9.28 7.22
C SER A 217 -12.24 9.82 6.45
N ILE A 218 -11.64 10.92 6.93
CA ILE A 218 -10.45 11.52 6.30
C ILE A 218 -9.25 10.60 6.45
N VAL A 219 -9.05 10.03 7.64
CA VAL A 219 -7.96 9.10 7.90
C VAL A 219 -8.10 7.86 7.04
N LEU A 220 -9.30 7.26 7.00
CA LEU A 220 -9.58 6.12 6.15
C LEU A 220 -9.35 6.45 4.66
N LEU A 221 -9.76 7.64 4.20
CA LEU A 221 -9.52 8.08 2.83
C LEU A 221 -8.02 8.14 2.50
N LEU A 222 -7.20 8.67 3.42
CA LEU A 222 -5.74 8.72 3.23
C LEU A 222 -5.13 7.30 3.16
N PHE A 223 -5.56 6.39 4.04
CA PHE A 223 -5.13 4.98 3.98
C PHE A 223 -5.53 4.30 2.67
N LEU A 224 -6.74 4.55 2.18
CA LEU A 224 -7.22 3.98 0.91
C LEU A 224 -6.45 4.53 -0.29
N LEU A 225 -6.19 5.84 -0.34
CA LEU A 225 -5.46 6.46 -1.45
C LEU A 225 -3.99 6.02 -1.48
N SER A 226 -3.31 5.96 -0.32
CA SER A 226 -1.93 5.47 -0.24
C SER A 226 -1.83 3.97 -0.55
N GLY A 227 -2.80 3.16 -0.11
CA GLY A 227 -2.87 1.73 -0.46
C GLY A 227 -3.16 1.49 -1.94
N LEU A 228 -4.06 2.27 -2.55
CA LEU A 228 -4.36 2.18 -3.99
C LEU A 228 -3.13 2.48 -4.87
N ALA A 229 -2.14 3.23 -4.38
CA ALA A 229 -0.90 3.49 -5.10
C ALA A 229 -0.17 2.21 -5.52
N TRP A 230 -0.30 1.15 -4.74
CA TRP A 230 0.36 -0.13 -4.97
C TRP A 230 -0.43 -1.10 -5.85
N THR A 231 -1.69 -0.78 -6.20
CA THR A 231 -2.52 -1.66 -7.03
C THR A 231 -2.16 -1.60 -8.50
N SER A 232 -2.45 -2.67 -9.23
CA SER A 232 -2.01 -2.83 -10.63
C SER A 232 -2.66 -1.85 -11.59
N VAL A 233 -3.95 -1.53 -11.41
CA VAL A 233 -4.68 -0.69 -12.36
C VAL A 233 -4.65 0.77 -11.93
N TRP A 234 -5.12 1.09 -10.74
CA TRP A 234 -5.14 2.46 -10.27
C TRP A 234 -3.73 3.00 -10.01
N GLY A 235 -2.95 2.29 -9.23
CA GLY A 235 -1.57 2.66 -8.93
C GLY A 235 -0.68 2.60 -10.16
N GLY A 236 -0.49 1.41 -10.72
CA GLY A 236 0.48 1.17 -11.79
C GLY A 236 0.12 1.83 -13.11
N LYS A 237 -1.12 1.70 -13.58
CA LYS A 237 -1.51 2.16 -14.94
C LYS A 237 -2.05 3.58 -14.98
N LEU A 238 -2.79 4.02 -13.95
CA LEU A 238 -3.42 5.35 -13.98
C LEU A 238 -2.57 6.43 -13.29
N VAL A 239 -1.87 6.11 -12.20
CA VAL A 239 -1.14 7.11 -11.42
C VAL A 239 0.37 7.04 -11.69
N GLN A 240 1.00 5.90 -11.47
CA GLN A 240 2.44 5.74 -11.60
C GLN A 240 2.92 5.95 -13.05
N ALA A 241 2.16 5.48 -14.05
CA ALA A 241 2.50 5.66 -15.46
C ALA A 241 2.63 7.15 -15.89
N TRP A 242 1.91 8.05 -15.22
CA TRP A 242 1.97 9.50 -15.47
C TRP A 242 2.96 10.23 -14.55
N ASN A 243 3.50 9.54 -13.56
CA ASN A 243 4.43 10.08 -12.57
C ASN A 243 5.72 9.27 -12.52
N THR A 244 6.04 8.57 -13.60
CA THR A 244 7.31 7.89 -13.75
C THR A 244 8.42 8.89 -13.50
N PHE A 245 9.23 8.60 -12.52
CA PHE A 245 10.30 9.47 -12.08
C PHE A 245 11.61 8.64 -12.02
N PRO A 246 12.73 9.25 -12.26
CA PRO A 246 12.95 10.60 -12.75
C PRO A 246 12.58 10.72 -14.20
N VAL A 247 12.25 11.93 -14.61
CA VAL A 247 12.10 12.22 -16.03
C VAL A 247 13.52 12.19 -16.64
N TYR A 248 13.67 11.53 -17.75
CA TYR A 248 14.98 11.30 -18.38
C TYR A 248 15.82 12.57 -18.60
N TYR A 249 15.22 13.75 -18.68
CA TYR A 249 15.94 15.01 -18.74
C TYR A 249 16.72 15.32 -17.44
N THR A 250 16.33 14.79 -16.28
CA THR A 250 17.08 14.93 -15.03
C THR A 250 18.32 14.03 -15.03
N TRP A 251 18.26 12.90 -15.72
CA TRP A 251 19.37 11.94 -15.83
C TRP A 251 20.23 12.12 -17.08
N GLY A 252 19.90 13.06 -17.96
CA GLY A 252 20.50 13.16 -19.27
C GLY A 252 19.91 12.16 -20.27
N ASP A 253 20.75 11.40 -20.95
CA ASP A 253 20.30 10.42 -21.94
C ASP A 253 19.58 9.24 -21.27
N LYS A 254 18.54 8.74 -21.94
CA LYS A 254 17.79 7.58 -21.46
C LYS A 254 18.71 6.35 -21.44
N PRO A 255 18.84 5.64 -20.30
CA PRO A 255 19.58 4.38 -20.26
C PRO A 255 19.01 3.35 -21.24
N GLU A 256 19.88 2.55 -21.85
CA GLU A 256 19.49 1.48 -22.78
C GLU A 256 19.14 0.16 -22.07
N SER A 257 19.24 0.10 -20.76
CA SER A 257 18.94 -1.08 -19.96
C SER A 257 17.51 -1.57 -20.18
N HIS A 258 17.33 -2.89 -20.14
CA HIS A 258 16.02 -3.54 -20.10
C HIS A 258 15.52 -3.78 -18.67
N LEU A 259 16.39 -3.58 -17.65
CA LEU A 259 16.05 -3.74 -16.24
C LEU A 259 15.48 -2.44 -15.69
N THR A 260 14.46 -2.57 -14.85
CA THR A 260 13.84 -1.47 -14.11
C THR A 260 14.21 -1.56 -12.62
N HIS A 261 13.91 -0.51 -11.86
CA HIS A 261 14.11 -0.55 -10.42
C HIS A 261 13.26 -1.64 -9.74
N ALA A 262 12.10 -1.99 -10.31
CA ALA A 262 11.27 -3.08 -9.81
C ALA A 262 11.99 -4.44 -9.86
N ASP A 263 12.93 -4.63 -10.79
CA ASP A 263 13.71 -5.88 -10.90
C ASP A 263 14.74 -6.06 -9.76
N LEU A 264 14.99 -5.03 -8.97
CA LEU A 264 15.81 -5.10 -7.76
C LEU A 264 15.02 -5.55 -6.51
N ASN A 265 13.68 -5.51 -6.55
CA ASN A 265 12.86 -5.96 -5.43
C ASN A 265 12.93 -7.48 -5.25
N HIS A 266 12.81 -7.96 -4.01
CA HIS A 266 12.84 -9.38 -3.67
C HIS A 266 11.41 -9.91 -3.44
N GLY A 267 10.97 -10.81 -4.30
CA GLY A 267 9.62 -11.39 -4.21
C GLY A 267 8.53 -10.33 -4.35
N SER A 268 7.63 -10.24 -3.37
CA SER A 268 6.57 -9.23 -3.30
C SER A 268 6.95 -8.01 -2.46
N GLU A 269 8.14 -7.98 -1.86
CA GLU A 269 8.62 -6.85 -1.09
C GLU A 269 8.96 -5.66 -2.00
N LYS A 270 8.51 -4.47 -1.60
CA LYS A 270 8.72 -3.21 -2.29
C LYS A 270 9.85 -2.44 -1.62
N GLU A 271 11.07 -2.71 -2.03
CA GLU A 271 12.28 -2.17 -1.40
C GLU A 271 12.75 -0.85 -2.01
N LEU A 272 12.40 -0.61 -3.28
CA LEU A 272 12.73 0.63 -3.99
C LEU A 272 11.56 1.63 -3.92
N PRO A 273 11.85 2.95 -4.03
CA PRO A 273 10.80 3.96 -4.03
C PRO A 273 9.74 3.71 -5.12
N TRP A 274 8.47 3.79 -4.76
CA TRP A 274 7.33 3.58 -5.65
C TRP A 274 7.43 4.36 -6.99
N ASN A 275 7.91 5.59 -6.93
CA ASN A 275 8.05 6.46 -8.09
C ASN A 275 9.21 6.07 -9.02
N LEU A 276 10.14 5.22 -8.57
CA LEU A 276 11.25 4.72 -9.36
C LEU A 276 10.98 3.36 -9.99
N GLU A 277 10.06 2.55 -9.45
CA GLU A 277 9.86 1.15 -9.85
C GLU A 277 9.80 0.92 -11.36
N GLN A 278 9.10 1.78 -12.11
CA GLN A 278 8.94 1.66 -13.56
C GLN A 278 10.07 2.31 -14.36
N SER A 279 11.01 3.00 -13.74
CA SER A 279 12.14 3.61 -14.43
C SER A 279 13.26 2.59 -14.65
N VAL A 280 13.95 2.70 -15.79
CA VAL A 280 15.05 1.81 -16.15
C VAL A 280 16.29 2.09 -15.30
N LEU A 281 17.08 1.04 -15.04
CA LEU A 281 18.38 1.17 -14.37
C LEU A 281 19.45 1.69 -15.33
N PRO A 282 20.41 2.49 -14.86
CA PRO A 282 21.61 2.78 -15.63
C PRO A 282 22.47 1.53 -15.79
N GLU A 283 23.39 1.55 -16.76
CA GLU A 283 24.35 0.47 -16.98
C GLU A 283 25.78 0.94 -16.71
N SER A 284 26.60 0.05 -16.17
CA SER A 284 28.04 0.24 -16.09
C SER A 284 28.69 0.10 -17.46
N ASN A 285 29.68 0.92 -17.77
CA ASN A 285 30.38 0.92 -19.05
C ASN A 285 31.74 0.19 -18.96
N GLN A 286 31.82 -1.00 -19.58
CA GLN A 286 33.08 -1.74 -19.73
C GLN A 286 34.10 -1.05 -20.68
N HIS A 287 33.66 -0.17 -21.56
CA HIS A 287 34.46 0.32 -22.69
C HIS A 287 35.56 1.34 -22.33
N ILE A 288 35.68 1.78 -21.07
CA ILE A 288 36.68 2.76 -20.69
C ILE A 288 37.98 2.13 -20.18
N HIS A 289 38.01 0.84 -19.88
CA HIS A 289 39.22 0.17 -19.35
C HIS A 289 39.61 -1.05 -20.18
N GLY A 290 40.83 -0.98 -20.74
CA GLY A 290 41.41 -1.96 -21.63
C GLY A 290 41.39 -3.39 -21.08
N ALA A 291 41.14 -4.27 -22.02
CA ALA A 291 41.27 -5.72 -22.01
C ALA A 291 41.80 -6.37 -20.73
N TYR A 292 40.91 -6.90 -19.92
CA TYR A 292 41.23 -7.98 -18.98
C TYR A 292 40.25 -9.15 -19.22
N THR A 293 40.81 -10.29 -19.49
CA THR A 293 40.12 -11.56 -19.75
C THR A 293 39.31 -11.99 -18.52
N SER A 294 38.02 -12.09 -18.67
CA SER A 294 37.12 -12.71 -17.73
C SER A 294 37.39 -14.21 -17.66
N SER A 295 37.73 -14.74 -16.48
CA SER A 295 37.60 -16.19 -16.26
C SER A 295 36.19 -16.46 -15.80
N GLU A 296 35.39 -17.06 -16.69
CA GLU A 296 34.10 -17.67 -16.33
C GLU A 296 34.35 -18.76 -15.26
N THR A 297 34.01 -18.42 -14.03
CA THR A 297 33.72 -19.43 -13.00
C THR A 297 32.31 -19.12 -12.50
N ASP A 298 31.49 -20.12 -12.42
CA ASP A 298 30.08 -20.22 -12.02
C ASP A 298 29.78 -19.74 -10.58
N LYS A 299 30.51 -18.73 -10.12
CA LYS A 299 30.34 -18.06 -8.84
C LYS A 299 29.75 -16.72 -9.08
N GLY A 300 28.67 -16.40 -8.37
CA GLY A 300 27.97 -15.13 -8.44
C GLY A 300 28.92 -13.96 -8.73
N TYR A 301 28.59 -13.20 -9.76
CA TYR A 301 29.45 -12.15 -10.31
C TYR A 301 29.76 -11.10 -9.23
N VAL A 302 31.01 -10.99 -8.85
CA VAL A 302 31.52 -9.87 -8.06
C VAL A 302 32.66 -9.25 -8.88
N ALA A 303 32.53 -7.98 -9.24
CA ALA A 303 33.59 -7.25 -9.97
C ALA A 303 34.90 -7.25 -9.12
N THR A 304 35.84 -8.10 -9.50
CA THR A 304 37.12 -8.29 -8.76
C THR A 304 38.30 -7.54 -9.34
N GLN A 305 38.08 -6.66 -10.31
CA GLN A 305 39.19 -5.96 -10.98
C GLN A 305 39.01 -4.44 -10.99
N ASN A 306 39.80 -3.84 -10.28
CA ASN A 306 40.13 -2.45 -9.90
C ASN A 306 39.74 -2.23 -8.43
N ASN A 307 40.35 -1.29 -7.76
CA ASN A 307 40.21 -0.93 -6.35
C ASN A 307 38.74 -0.70 -5.86
N ILE A 308 37.76 -0.98 -6.70
CA ILE A 308 36.33 -0.89 -6.41
C ILE A 308 35.87 -2.25 -5.89
N ASN A 309 35.60 -2.30 -4.61
CA ASN A 309 35.02 -3.44 -3.91
C ASN A 309 33.91 -2.93 -2.98
N ILE A 310 33.18 -3.87 -2.36
CA ILE A 310 32.07 -3.52 -1.48
C ILE A 310 32.49 -2.56 -0.34
N ASP A 311 33.73 -2.66 0.18
CA ASP A 311 34.21 -1.77 1.24
C ASP A 311 34.38 -0.33 0.74
N SER A 312 34.84 -0.15 -0.52
CA SER A 312 34.95 1.17 -1.14
C SER A 312 33.58 1.79 -1.35
N ILE A 313 32.59 1.00 -1.76
CA ILE A 313 31.18 1.46 -1.94
C ILE A 313 30.55 1.81 -0.58
N VAL A 314 30.76 1.00 0.45
CA VAL A 314 30.29 1.30 1.81
C VAL A 314 30.94 2.58 2.37
N LYS A 315 32.22 2.81 2.07
CA LYS A 315 32.91 4.06 2.42
C LYS A 315 32.32 5.24 1.64
N GLN A 316 32.07 5.06 0.36
CA GLN A 316 31.45 6.07 -0.50
C GLN A 316 30.02 6.40 -0.05
N ALA A 317 29.22 5.40 0.35
CA ALA A 317 27.89 5.58 0.90
C ALA A 317 27.88 6.55 2.10
N ARG A 318 28.84 6.39 3.01
CA ARG A 318 29.02 7.33 4.13
C ARG A 318 29.37 8.75 3.66
N GLY A 319 30.24 8.87 2.65
CA GLY A 319 30.59 10.15 2.03
C GLY A 319 29.42 10.83 1.33
N LEU A 320 28.49 10.05 0.77
CA LEU A 320 27.27 10.51 0.14
C LEU A 320 26.13 10.81 1.14
N GLY A 321 26.37 10.60 2.45
CA GLY A 321 25.41 10.92 3.51
C GLY A 321 24.43 9.81 3.86
N PHE A 322 24.61 8.59 3.36
CA PHE A 322 23.80 7.45 3.75
C PHE A 322 24.11 7.03 5.19
N THR A 323 23.07 6.86 6.01
CA THR A 323 23.17 6.37 7.41
C THR A 323 22.58 4.98 7.56
N GLN A 324 21.39 4.77 7.02
CA GLN A 324 20.73 3.47 6.90
C GLN A 324 20.39 3.31 5.42
N TYR A 325 20.67 2.15 4.85
CA TYR A 325 20.49 1.90 3.43
C TYR A 325 20.51 0.41 3.12
N LYS A 326 20.05 0.06 1.95
CA LYS A 326 20.28 -1.25 1.31
C LYS A 326 21.27 -1.04 0.17
N LEU A 327 22.25 -1.93 0.05
CA LEU A 327 23.21 -1.93 -1.04
C LEU A 327 22.94 -3.13 -1.92
N PHE A 328 22.38 -2.91 -3.09
CA PHE A 328 22.22 -3.94 -4.12
C PHE A 328 23.53 -4.11 -4.89
N LEU A 329 23.94 -5.36 -5.05
CA LEU A 329 25.16 -5.70 -5.75
C LEU A 329 24.91 -5.94 -7.24
N PRO A 330 25.86 -5.58 -8.13
CA PRO A 330 25.73 -5.86 -9.55
C PRO A 330 25.59 -7.35 -9.82
N GLN A 331 24.62 -7.72 -10.66
CA GLN A 331 24.32 -9.12 -10.98
C GLN A 331 24.77 -9.51 -12.40
N SER A 332 25.41 -8.60 -13.13
CA SER A 332 25.91 -8.80 -14.48
C SER A 332 27.07 -7.87 -14.78
N GLU A 333 27.72 -8.07 -15.92
CA GLU A 333 28.82 -7.20 -16.40
C GLU A 333 28.36 -5.74 -16.62
N LYS A 334 27.10 -5.52 -16.93
CA LYS A 334 26.50 -4.18 -17.07
C LYS A 334 25.79 -3.69 -15.82
N GLY A 335 25.75 -4.51 -14.79
CA GLY A 335 25.12 -4.19 -13.50
C GLY A 335 25.77 -3.00 -12.81
N VAL A 336 25.06 -2.39 -11.89
CA VAL A 336 25.52 -1.27 -11.07
C VAL A 336 25.38 -1.57 -9.60
N TYR A 337 26.21 -0.98 -8.76
CA TYR A 337 25.90 -0.89 -7.34
C TYR A 337 24.76 0.12 -7.15
N THR A 338 23.74 -0.26 -6.41
CA THR A 338 22.62 0.62 -6.06
C THR A 338 22.53 0.80 -4.56
N LEU A 339 22.74 2.02 -4.09
CA LEU A 339 22.47 2.43 -2.71
C LEU A 339 21.04 2.98 -2.64
N ALA A 340 20.21 2.38 -1.84
CA ALA A 340 18.84 2.85 -1.62
C ALA A 340 18.58 3.08 -0.13
N ALA A 341 18.14 4.27 0.21
CA ALA A 341 17.62 4.62 1.51
C ALA A 341 16.29 5.32 1.30
N ASN A 342 15.20 4.66 1.67
CA ASN A 342 13.89 5.23 1.47
C ASN A 342 12.94 4.91 2.63
N SER A 343 12.03 5.84 2.86
CA SER A 343 11.03 5.73 3.92
C SER A 343 9.93 4.73 3.59
N MET A 344 9.69 4.45 2.31
CA MET A 344 8.69 3.47 1.86
C MET A 344 9.17 2.03 2.07
N GLY A 345 10.48 1.79 2.03
CA GLY A 345 11.10 0.49 2.31
C GLY A 345 11.54 0.32 3.76
N GLY A 346 11.17 1.25 4.67
CA GLY A 346 11.48 1.17 6.09
C GLY A 346 12.97 1.35 6.45
N ASP A 347 13.78 1.88 5.51
CA ASP A 347 15.21 2.12 5.77
C ASP A 347 15.40 3.33 6.66
N ILE A 348 14.65 4.39 6.41
CA ILE A 348 14.69 5.68 7.11
C ILE A 348 13.28 6.14 7.47
N THR A 349 13.17 7.04 8.45
CA THR A 349 11.86 7.55 8.94
C THR A 349 11.43 8.87 8.30
N ASP A 350 12.36 9.68 7.79
CA ASP A 350 12.07 10.98 7.19
C ASP A 350 12.10 10.89 5.66
N PRO A 351 10.95 10.96 4.97
CA PRO A 351 10.90 10.84 3.51
C PRO A 351 11.69 11.95 2.77
N ARG A 352 12.02 13.06 3.44
CA ARG A 352 12.86 14.11 2.85
C ARG A 352 14.33 13.70 2.68
N LEU A 353 14.70 12.57 3.30
CA LEU A 353 16.02 11.97 3.17
C LEU A 353 16.04 10.81 2.19
N ASP A 354 14.91 10.53 1.51
CA ASP A 354 14.85 9.50 0.47
C ASP A 354 15.94 9.76 -0.58
N LYS A 355 16.71 8.71 -0.84
CA LYS A 355 17.83 8.77 -1.76
C LYS A 355 18.10 7.42 -2.43
N THR A 356 18.32 7.45 -3.75
CA THR A 356 18.73 6.28 -4.53
C THR A 356 19.90 6.68 -5.42
N THR A 357 21.05 6.01 -5.24
CA THR A 357 22.30 6.35 -5.97
C THR A 357 22.80 5.11 -6.69
N HIS A 358 23.06 5.22 -7.98
CA HIS A 358 23.67 4.18 -8.80
C HIS A 358 25.14 4.49 -9.04
N ILE A 359 26.00 3.50 -8.85
CA ILE A 359 27.45 3.63 -8.93
C ILE A 359 27.98 2.60 -9.92
N ASP A 360 28.84 3.05 -10.85
CA ASP A 360 29.52 2.20 -11.81
C ASP A 360 30.41 1.19 -11.08
N GLN A 361 30.24 -0.11 -11.43
CA GLN A 361 30.95 -1.18 -10.75
C GLN A 361 32.44 -1.23 -11.05
N TYR A 362 32.91 -0.58 -12.11
CA TYR A 362 34.31 -0.58 -12.55
C TYR A 362 35.07 0.68 -12.12
N THR A 363 34.41 1.82 -12.21
CA THR A 363 35.08 3.12 -11.93
C THR A 363 34.77 3.66 -10.53
N GLY A 364 33.64 3.26 -9.94
CA GLY A 364 33.12 3.85 -8.71
C GLY A 364 32.48 5.22 -8.90
N ASP A 365 32.30 5.66 -10.14
CA ASP A 365 31.66 6.92 -10.44
C ASP A 365 30.17 6.85 -10.14
N VAL A 366 29.60 7.94 -9.63
CA VAL A 366 28.16 8.07 -9.46
C VAL A 366 27.53 8.32 -10.83
N LEU A 367 26.76 7.35 -11.32
CA LEU A 367 26.03 7.44 -12.58
C LEU A 367 24.76 8.25 -12.45
N VAL A 368 24.03 8.03 -11.37
CA VAL A 368 22.75 8.66 -11.09
C VAL A 368 22.60 8.81 -9.58
N ASP A 369 22.14 9.97 -9.14
CA ASP A 369 21.84 10.28 -7.74
C ASP A 369 20.45 10.92 -7.67
N VAL A 370 19.46 10.17 -7.21
CA VAL A 370 18.07 10.62 -7.08
C VAL A 370 17.79 10.92 -5.62
N THR A 371 17.33 12.13 -5.37
CA THR A 371 17.00 12.62 -4.03
C THR A 371 15.53 13.03 -3.94
N TRP A 372 15.06 13.28 -2.74
CA TRP A 372 13.74 13.87 -2.52
C TRP A 372 13.46 15.12 -3.35
N ASP A 373 14.49 15.98 -3.56
CA ASP A 373 14.31 17.24 -4.29
C ASP A 373 13.92 17.02 -5.75
N ASP A 374 14.36 15.91 -6.31
CA ASP A 374 14.05 15.52 -7.68
C ASP A 374 12.62 14.99 -7.83
N TYR A 375 11.93 14.63 -6.75
CA TYR A 375 10.59 14.07 -6.81
C TYR A 375 9.56 15.12 -7.22
N THR A 376 8.61 14.73 -8.08
CA THR A 376 7.42 15.54 -8.36
C THR A 376 6.59 15.74 -7.10
N VAL A 377 5.72 16.76 -7.09
CA VAL A 377 4.82 17.00 -5.95
C VAL A 377 3.96 15.77 -5.64
N LEU A 378 3.48 15.07 -6.66
CA LEU A 378 2.69 13.87 -6.46
C LEU A 378 3.54 12.72 -5.90
N ALA A 379 4.77 12.52 -6.41
CA ALA A 379 5.70 11.54 -5.87
C ALA A 379 6.03 11.82 -4.40
N LYS A 380 6.24 13.08 -4.03
CA LYS A 380 6.44 13.52 -2.63
C LYS A 380 5.23 13.20 -1.75
N LEU A 381 4.01 13.48 -2.24
CA LEU A 381 2.78 13.17 -1.52
C LEU A 381 2.59 11.65 -1.36
N MET A 382 2.93 10.87 -2.38
CA MET A 382 2.83 9.41 -2.32
C MET A 382 3.88 8.82 -1.36
N ALA A 383 5.14 9.25 -1.43
CA ALA A 383 6.19 8.81 -0.51
C ALA A 383 5.81 9.08 0.95
N ALA A 384 5.42 10.33 1.26
CA ALA A 384 4.96 10.69 2.59
C ALA A 384 3.68 9.94 3.00
N GLY A 385 2.73 9.74 2.08
CA GLY A 385 1.48 9.02 2.32
C GLY A 385 1.70 7.54 2.61
N ILE A 386 2.61 6.90 1.89
CA ILE A 386 2.98 5.49 2.09
C ILE A 386 3.70 5.33 3.44
N SER A 387 4.70 6.14 3.74
CA SER A 387 5.42 6.09 5.02
C SER A 387 4.50 6.33 6.22
N LEU A 388 3.54 7.26 6.10
CA LEU A 388 2.51 7.47 7.12
C LEU A 388 1.58 6.27 7.26
N HIS A 389 1.22 5.62 6.13
CA HIS A 389 0.37 4.42 6.11
C HIS A 389 1.06 3.25 6.81
N GLN A 390 2.34 3.02 6.54
CA GLN A 390 3.13 1.94 7.12
C GLN A 390 3.49 2.17 8.60
N GLY A 391 3.44 3.42 9.08
CA GLY A 391 3.76 3.74 10.46
C GLY A 391 5.24 4.06 10.70
N ASP A 392 6.03 4.23 9.63
CA ASP A 392 7.49 4.30 9.69
C ASP A 392 8.03 5.69 10.07
N VAL A 393 7.17 6.72 10.02
CA VAL A 393 7.59 8.11 10.30
C VAL A 393 7.99 8.29 11.78
N SER A 394 7.34 7.61 12.71
CA SER A 394 7.65 7.69 14.14
C SER A 394 6.89 6.65 14.97
N VAL A 395 7.35 6.39 16.18
CA VAL A 395 6.64 5.54 17.17
C VAL A 395 5.21 6.04 17.43
N PHE A 396 5.00 7.37 17.40
CA PHE A 396 3.66 7.95 17.56
C PHE A 396 2.77 7.64 16.35
N ASN A 397 3.30 7.74 15.13
CA ASN A 397 2.60 7.35 13.91
C ASN A 397 2.24 5.85 13.95
N LYS A 398 3.19 4.98 14.33
CA LYS A 398 2.96 3.54 14.51
C LYS A 398 1.81 3.27 15.48
N ALA A 399 1.83 3.89 16.66
CA ALA A 399 0.78 3.75 17.67
C ALA A 399 -0.58 4.25 17.18
N LEU A 400 -0.62 5.39 16.47
CA LEU A 400 -1.86 5.90 15.86
C LEU A 400 -2.41 4.95 14.80
N ASN A 401 -1.57 4.39 13.94
CA ASN A 401 -1.98 3.45 12.92
C ASN A 401 -2.58 2.18 13.53
N ALA A 402 -2.00 1.68 14.63
CA ALA A 402 -2.60 0.57 15.37
C ALA A 402 -4.01 0.92 15.88
N VAL A 403 -4.21 2.11 16.43
CA VAL A 403 -5.54 2.59 16.85
C VAL A 403 -6.48 2.70 15.65
N PHE A 404 -6.02 3.22 14.52
CA PHE A 404 -6.85 3.35 13.31
C PHE A 404 -7.27 1.98 12.76
N CYS A 405 -6.39 0.99 12.71
CA CYS A 405 -6.74 -0.37 12.34
C CYS A 405 -7.85 -0.93 13.24
N LEU A 406 -7.74 -0.75 14.57
CA LEU A 406 -8.77 -1.17 15.52
C LEU A 406 -10.11 -0.43 15.30
N VAL A 407 -10.06 0.86 14.98
CA VAL A 407 -11.26 1.66 14.65
C VAL A 407 -11.91 1.15 13.36
N PHE A 408 -11.14 0.80 12.32
CA PHE A 408 -11.68 0.27 11.08
C PHE A 408 -12.31 -1.12 11.27
N VAL A 409 -11.71 -1.96 12.12
CA VAL A 409 -12.32 -3.20 12.58
C VAL A 409 -13.66 -2.93 13.28
N LEU A 410 -13.70 -1.96 14.19
CA LEU A 410 -14.91 -1.58 14.92
C LEU A 410 -16.02 -1.08 13.99
N ILE A 411 -15.69 -0.20 13.02
CA ILE A 411 -16.63 0.28 12.00
C ILE A 411 -17.19 -0.89 11.18
N SER A 412 -16.33 -1.80 10.74
CA SER A 412 -16.74 -2.97 9.94
C SER A 412 -17.63 -3.92 10.73
N LEU A 413 -17.24 -4.28 11.95
CA LEU A 413 -18.02 -5.16 12.82
C LEU A 413 -19.38 -4.54 13.21
N SER A 414 -19.40 -3.24 13.55
CA SER A 414 -20.65 -2.56 13.88
C SER A 414 -21.61 -2.51 12.69
N GLY A 415 -21.08 -2.29 11.47
CA GLY A 415 -21.84 -2.35 10.23
C GLY A 415 -22.45 -3.74 9.98
N MET A 416 -21.64 -4.79 10.15
CA MET A 416 -22.06 -6.18 10.03
C MET A 416 -23.13 -6.54 11.07
N LEU A 417 -22.94 -6.14 12.34
CA LEU A 417 -23.90 -6.37 13.41
C LEU A 417 -25.24 -5.65 13.17
N MET A 418 -25.19 -4.39 12.69
CA MET A 418 -26.40 -3.68 12.28
C MET A 418 -27.18 -4.43 11.21
N TRP A 419 -26.49 -4.94 10.19
CA TRP A 419 -27.10 -5.76 9.15
C TRP A 419 -27.71 -7.02 9.75
N TRP A 420 -26.97 -7.74 10.60
CA TRP A 420 -27.40 -8.97 11.24
C TRP A 420 -28.67 -8.77 12.08
N ILE A 421 -28.71 -7.75 12.93
CA ILE A 421 -29.86 -7.41 13.78
C ILE A 421 -31.10 -7.02 12.95
N ARG A 422 -30.89 -6.40 11.78
CA ARG A 422 -31.97 -5.96 10.88
C ARG A 422 -32.53 -7.10 10.03
N ARG A 423 -31.78 -8.18 9.85
CA ARG A 423 -32.15 -9.29 8.97
C ARG A 423 -33.45 -9.95 9.45
N PRO A 424 -34.44 -10.18 8.54
CA PRO A 424 -35.67 -10.83 8.93
C PRO A 424 -35.43 -12.26 9.46
N SER A 425 -35.89 -12.57 10.65
CA SER A 425 -35.78 -13.89 11.25
C SER A 425 -36.57 -14.91 10.41
N GLY A 426 -36.00 -16.11 10.20
CA GLY A 426 -36.70 -17.23 9.53
C GLY A 426 -36.78 -17.16 8.00
N LYS A 427 -36.10 -16.22 7.33
CA LYS A 427 -36.07 -16.12 5.87
C LYS A 427 -34.62 -16.04 5.35
N THR A 428 -34.34 -16.72 4.24
CA THR A 428 -33.07 -16.65 3.50
C THR A 428 -32.80 -15.26 2.83
N ARG A 429 -33.62 -14.26 3.14
CA ARG A 429 -33.50 -12.93 2.57
C ARG A 429 -32.37 -12.18 3.22
N ILE A 430 -31.47 -11.61 2.38
CA ILE A 430 -30.28 -10.82 2.77
C ILE A 430 -30.64 -9.54 3.54
N GLY A 431 -31.94 -9.14 3.60
CA GLY A 431 -32.37 -7.91 4.27
C GLY A 431 -31.97 -6.65 3.55
N ILE A 432 -32.03 -6.67 2.22
CA ILE A 432 -31.73 -5.52 1.35
C ILE A 432 -32.68 -4.35 1.68
N PRO A 433 -32.18 -3.10 1.73
CA PRO A 433 -33.01 -1.92 1.90
C PRO A 433 -34.12 -1.85 0.84
N PRO A 434 -35.33 -1.33 1.19
CA PRO A 434 -36.46 -1.29 0.27
C PRO A 434 -36.14 -0.49 -1.00
N HIS A 435 -36.68 -0.95 -2.12
CA HIS A 435 -36.68 -0.19 -3.37
C HIS A 435 -37.66 0.97 -3.24
N PHE A 436 -37.25 2.14 -3.67
CA PHE A 436 -38.10 3.31 -3.71
C PHE A 436 -38.10 3.87 -5.12
N GLU A 437 -39.25 3.86 -5.76
CA GLU A 437 -39.42 4.40 -7.12
C GLU A 437 -39.22 5.93 -7.11
N SER A 438 -38.28 6.40 -7.92
CA SER A 438 -38.08 7.84 -8.16
C SER A 438 -38.49 8.16 -9.56
N GLU A 439 -39.34 9.16 -9.71
CA GLU A 439 -39.65 9.73 -11.01
C GLU A 439 -38.45 10.57 -11.53
N GLY A 440 -37.86 10.10 -12.64
CA GLY A 440 -36.88 10.84 -13.42
C GLY A 440 -35.39 10.53 -13.11
N LEU A 441 -34.54 10.85 -14.08
CA LEU A 441 -33.08 10.65 -14.01
C LEU A 441 -32.43 11.65 -13.04
N TRP A 442 -31.66 11.15 -12.10
CA TRP A 442 -30.87 12.00 -11.23
C TRP A 442 -29.53 12.37 -11.90
N LYS A 443 -29.52 13.52 -12.61
CA LYS A 443 -28.36 14.00 -13.38
C LYS A 443 -27.06 14.06 -12.57
N ALA A 444 -27.11 14.55 -11.31
CA ALA A 444 -25.95 14.60 -10.43
C ALA A 444 -25.45 13.20 -10.04
N GLY A 445 -26.34 12.23 -9.89
CA GLY A 445 -25.95 10.81 -9.64
C GLY A 445 -25.26 10.21 -10.84
N ILE A 446 -25.73 10.46 -12.07
CA ILE A 446 -25.09 10.01 -13.30
C ILE A 446 -23.73 10.65 -13.47
N ALA A 447 -23.61 11.96 -13.22
CA ALA A 447 -22.33 12.64 -13.25
C ALA A 447 -21.35 12.05 -12.21
N GLY A 448 -21.83 11.77 -11.00
CA GLY A 448 -21.02 11.09 -9.96
C GLY A 448 -20.56 9.70 -10.39
N LEU A 449 -21.44 8.89 -10.99
CA LEU A 449 -21.08 7.57 -11.53
C LEU A 449 -20.05 7.68 -12.67
N PHE A 450 -20.15 8.69 -13.51
CA PHE A 450 -19.17 8.94 -14.55
C PHE A 450 -17.79 9.29 -13.98
N VAL A 451 -17.74 10.17 -12.97
CA VAL A 451 -16.49 10.49 -12.27
C VAL A 451 -15.87 9.22 -11.66
N VAL A 452 -16.69 8.38 -11.01
CA VAL A 452 -16.24 7.09 -10.47
C VAL A 452 -15.71 6.17 -11.56
N ALA A 453 -16.38 6.12 -12.71
CA ALA A 453 -15.97 5.29 -13.83
C ALA A 453 -14.59 5.69 -14.39
N VAL A 454 -14.31 6.98 -14.41
CA VAL A 454 -13.02 7.52 -14.86
C VAL A 454 -11.94 7.33 -13.80
N CYS A 455 -12.25 7.64 -12.54
CA CYS A 455 -11.27 7.59 -11.44
C CYS A 455 -11.00 6.17 -10.91
N PHE A 456 -12.00 5.27 -10.97
CA PHE A 456 -11.92 3.93 -10.39
C PHE A 456 -12.53 2.88 -11.34
N PRO A 457 -11.83 2.50 -12.42
CA PRO A 457 -12.37 1.63 -13.47
C PRO A 457 -12.90 0.29 -12.95
N LEU A 458 -12.13 -0.38 -12.07
CA LEU A 458 -12.52 -1.69 -11.54
C LEU A 458 -13.75 -1.61 -10.61
N ALA A 459 -13.86 -0.55 -9.79
CA ALA A 459 -15.08 -0.33 -9.00
C ALA A 459 -16.31 -0.12 -9.86
N SER A 460 -16.15 0.53 -11.02
CA SER A 460 -17.26 0.72 -11.97
C SER A 460 -17.79 -0.59 -12.53
N VAL A 461 -16.90 -1.55 -12.83
CA VAL A 461 -17.32 -2.90 -13.24
C VAL A 461 -18.13 -3.56 -12.12
N ALA A 462 -17.67 -3.48 -10.86
CA ALA A 462 -18.40 -4.02 -9.71
C ALA A 462 -19.77 -3.35 -9.52
N LEU A 463 -19.86 -2.02 -9.68
CA LEU A 463 -21.12 -1.29 -9.60
C LEU A 463 -22.12 -1.71 -10.69
N VAL A 464 -21.65 -1.93 -11.91
CA VAL A 464 -22.50 -2.46 -13.00
C VAL A 464 -23.01 -3.85 -12.65
N LEU A 465 -22.13 -4.74 -12.15
CA LEU A 465 -22.54 -6.09 -11.72
C LEU A 465 -23.57 -6.05 -10.58
N PHE A 466 -23.39 -5.17 -9.59
CA PHE A 466 -24.37 -4.98 -8.51
C PHE A 466 -25.72 -4.45 -9.07
N GLY A 467 -25.68 -3.51 -10.01
CA GLY A 467 -26.88 -3.00 -10.67
C GLY A 467 -27.63 -4.08 -11.45
N LEU A 468 -26.91 -4.92 -12.19
CA LEU A 468 -27.50 -6.05 -12.90
C LEU A 468 -28.09 -7.08 -11.95
N ALA A 469 -27.38 -7.43 -10.89
CA ALA A 469 -27.87 -8.36 -9.88
C ALA A 469 -29.14 -7.82 -9.19
N ASP A 470 -29.12 -6.52 -8.83
CA ASP A 470 -30.29 -5.85 -8.26
C ASP A 470 -31.50 -5.87 -9.21
N TRP A 471 -31.29 -5.54 -10.46
CA TRP A 471 -32.34 -5.58 -11.48
C TRP A 471 -32.91 -6.99 -11.69
N LEU A 472 -32.06 -8.03 -11.75
CA LEU A 472 -32.50 -9.42 -11.90
C LEU A 472 -33.32 -9.91 -10.69
N MET A 473 -32.90 -9.53 -9.46
CA MET A 473 -33.58 -9.92 -8.22
C MET A 473 -34.94 -9.26 -8.02
N PHE A 474 -35.11 -8.03 -8.52
CA PHE A 474 -36.29 -7.22 -8.29
C PHE A 474 -37.13 -6.94 -9.55
N LYS A 475 -36.76 -7.55 -10.70
CA LYS A 475 -37.59 -7.48 -11.90
C LYS A 475 -39.00 -8.00 -11.57
N PRO A 476 -40.07 -7.20 -11.81
CA PRO A 476 -41.42 -7.70 -11.62
C PRO A 476 -41.59 -8.97 -12.48
N ARG A 477 -41.90 -10.08 -11.86
CA ARG A 477 -42.35 -11.26 -12.62
C ARG A 477 -43.65 -10.88 -13.30
N ARG A 478 -43.60 -10.59 -14.61
CA ARG A 478 -44.77 -10.42 -15.46
C ARG A 478 -45.52 -11.73 -15.60
#